data_af7e647829dc1df4fef772758c4a3df1
#
_entry.id   af7e647829dc1df4fef772758c4a3df1
#
_cell.length_a   1.000
_cell.length_b   1.000
_cell.length_c   1.000
_cell.angle_alpha   90.00
_cell.angle_beta   90.00
_cell.angle_gamma   90.00
#
_symmetry.space_group_name_H-M   'P 1'
#
loop_
_entity.id
_entity.type
_entity.pdbx_description
1 polymer ?
#
loop_
_entity_poly.entity_id
_entity_poly.type
_entity_poly.pdbx_seq_one_letter_code
_entity_poly.pdbx_strand_id
1 'polypeptide(L)' 'MKVTIREVAEAAKVSRGTVDRALNHRPGVNPQVAERIIKIADELGYKPDMAARTLANK' A
#
# COMPACT_ATOMS: atom_id res chain seq x y z
N MET A 1 5.09 -15.49 6.92
CA MET A 1 5.81 -14.25 7.20
C MET A 1 5.00 -13.05 6.77
N LYS A 2 5.03 -12.00 7.55
CA LYS A 2 4.30 -10.79 7.23
C LYS A 2 5.11 -9.87 6.35
N VAL A 3 4.49 -9.40 5.28
CA VAL A 3 5.10 -8.39 4.45
C VAL A 3 4.88 -7.05 5.13
N THR A 4 5.95 -6.25 5.21
CA THR A 4 5.87 -4.94 5.84
C THR A 4 5.82 -3.85 4.78
N ILE A 5 5.42 -2.65 5.19
CA ILE A 5 5.38 -1.50 4.30
C ILE A 5 6.76 -1.24 3.70
N ARG A 6 7.82 -1.55 4.47
CA ARG A 6 9.17 -1.40 3.99
C ARG A 6 9.45 -2.28 2.77
N GLU A 7 8.96 -3.50 2.81
CA GLU A 7 9.15 -4.40 1.69
C GLU A 7 8.42 -3.93 0.45
N VAL A 8 7.23 -3.39 0.63
CA VAL A 8 6.48 -2.82 -0.48
C VAL A 8 7.24 -1.63 -1.07
N ALA A 9 7.78 -0.79 -0.19
CA ALA A 9 8.53 0.38 -0.64
C ALA A 9 9.76 -0.03 -1.45
N GLU A 10 10.45 -1.04 -0.98
CA GLU A 10 11.63 -1.52 -1.69
C GLU A 10 11.27 -2.13 -3.03
N ALA A 11 10.21 -2.90 -3.08
CA ALA A 11 9.76 -3.51 -4.33
C ALA A 11 9.30 -2.46 -5.33
N ALA A 12 8.66 -1.40 -4.85
CA ALA A 12 8.18 -0.33 -5.70
C ALA A 12 9.25 0.74 -5.95
N LYS A 13 10.37 0.65 -5.24
CA LYS A 13 11.46 1.61 -5.35
C LYS A 13 11.03 3.02 -5.00
N VAL A 14 10.28 3.13 -3.93
CA VAL A 14 9.82 4.42 -3.41
C VAL A 14 10.04 4.43 -1.91
N SER A 15 9.79 5.59 -1.30
CA SER A 15 9.91 5.69 0.16
C SER A 15 8.69 5.09 0.85
N ARG A 16 8.86 4.76 2.12
CA ARG A 16 7.73 4.24 2.91
C ARG A 16 6.60 5.25 2.99
N GLY A 17 6.95 6.53 3.07
CA GLY A 17 5.94 7.57 3.09
C GLY A 17 5.11 7.58 1.82
N THR A 18 5.75 7.33 0.69
CA THR A 18 5.04 7.27 -0.58
C THR A 18 4.07 6.09 -0.61
N VAL A 19 4.51 4.94 -0.09
CA VAL A 19 3.66 3.77 -0.02
C VAL A 19 2.45 4.04 0.87
N ASP A 20 2.70 4.67 2.03
CA ASP A 20 1.62 5.00 2.96
C ASP A 20 0.58 5.89 2.29
N ARG A 21 1.03 6.92 1.59
CA ARG A 21 0.11 7.82 0.91
C ARG A 21 -0.68 7.10 -0.17
N ALA A 22 0.00 6.24 -0.93
CA ALA A 22 -0.67 5.51 -2.00
C ALA A 22 -1.74 4.58 -1.45
N LEU A 23 -1.42 3.87 -0.39
CA LEU A 23 -2.35 2.90 0.18
C LEU A 23 -3.52 3.57 0.89
N ASN A 24 -3.31 4.79 1.38
CA ASN A 24 -4.36 5.53 2.07
C ASN A 24 -5.04 6.57 1.19
N HIS A 25 -4.76 6.54 -0.10
CA HIS A 25 -5.35 7.45 -1.07
C HIS A 25 -5.12 8.90 -0.71
N ARG A 26 -3.94 9.20 -0.19
CA ARG A 26 -3.62 10.57 0.18
C ARG A 26 -3.04 11.33 -1.00
N PRO A 27 -3.18 12.65 -1.01
CA PRO A 27 -2.60 13.46 -2.09
C PRO A 27 -1.08 13.45 -2.00
N GLY A 28 -0.45 13.85 -3.11
CA GLY A 28 1.00 13.93 -3.15
C GLY A 28 1.65 12.76 -3.85
N VAL A 29 0.88 11.81 -4.32
CA VAL A 29 1.40 10.67 -5.08
C VAL A 29 0.76 10.66 -6.45
N ASN A 30 1.59 10.49 -7.47
CA ASN A 30 1.10 10.35 -8.83
C ASN A 30 0.14 9.15 -8.91
N PRO A 31 -1.03 9.34 -9.52
CA PRO A 31 -2.01 8.24 -9.63
C PRO A 31 -1.43 6.96 -10.23
N GLN A 32 -0.57 7.09 -11.22
CA GLN A 32 0.04 5.91 -11.83
C GLN A 32 0.97 5.20 -10.85
N VAL A 33 1.70 5.98 -10.07
CA VAL A 33 2.60 5.42 -9.07
C VAL A 33 1.80 4.76 -7.97
N ALA A 34 0.71 5.41 -7.55
CA ALA A 34 -0.15 4.86 -6.51
C ALA A 34 -0.73 3.51 -6.94
N GLU A 35 -1.20 3.42 -8.17
CA GLU A 35 -1.74 2.18 -8.70
C GLU A 35 -0.70 1.08 -8.71
N ARG A 36 0.51 1.42 -9.12
CA ARG A 36 1.62 0.46 -9.15
C ARG A 36 1.94 -0.03 -7.75
N ILE A 37 1.97 0.87 -6.78
CA ILE A 37 2.26 0.51 -5.41
C ILE A 37 1.19 -0.43 -4.85
N ILE A 38 -0.06 -0.11 -5.11
CA ILE A 38 -1.18 -0.93 -4.64
C ILE A 38 -1.08 -2.33 -5.25
N LYS A 39 -0.75 -2.41 -6.52
CA LYS A 39 -0.61 -3.69 -7.19
C LYS A 39 0.53 -4.51 -6.60
N ILE A 40 1.66 -3.87 -6.36
CA ILE A 40 2.81 -4.54 -5.76
C ILE A 40 2.47 -5.03 -4.36
N ALA A 41 1.81 -4.20 -3.58
CA ALA A 41 1.41 -4.58 -2.23
C ALA A 41 0.51 -5.82 -2.27
N ASP A 42 -0.42 -5.84 -3.21
CA ASP A 42 -1.33 -6.95 -3.35
C ASP A 42 -0.57 -8.23 -3.74
N GLU A 43 0.37 -8.11 -4.66
CA GLU A 43 1.16 -9.25 -5.10
C GLU A 43 2.02 -9.81 -3.98
N LEU A 44 2.55 -8.95 -3.13
CA LEU A 44 3.37 -9.37 -2.02
C LEU A 44 2.54 -9.90 -0.85
N GLY A 45 1.24 -9.66 -0.89
CA GLY A 45 0.36 -10.07 0.18
C GLY A 45 0.34 -9.10 1.34
N TYR A 46 0.78 -7.88 1.13
CA TYR A 46 0.73 -6.86 2.17
C TYR A 46 -0.71 -6.39 2.36
N LYS A 47 -1.19 -6.50 3.57
CA LYS A 47 -2.54 -6.04 3.89
C LYS A 47 -2.44 -5.00 4.99
N PRO A 48 -2.58 -3.72 4.63
CA PRO A 48 -2.67 -2.70 5.67
C PRO A 48 -3.89 -3.01 6.53
N ASP A 49 -4.04 -2.29 7.60
CA ASP A 49 -5.08 -2.57 8.58
C ASP A 49 -6.48 -2.36 7.98
N MET A 50 -6.80 -3.15 6.96
CA MET A 50 -8.08 -3.05 6.27
C MET A 50 -9.11 -4.03 6.79
N ALA A 51 -8.68 -4.94 7.65
CA ALA A 51 -9.60 -5.91 8.21
C ALA A 51 -10.75 -5.22 8.94
N ALA A 52 -10.43 -4.18 9.69
CA ALA A 52 -11.44 -3.43 10.42
C ALA A 52 -12.41 -2.72 9.46
N ARG A 53 -11.90 -2.20 8.36
CA ARG A 53 -12.75 -1.54 7.39
C ARG A 53 -13.67 -2.52 6.70
N THR A 54 -13.13 -3.67 6.36
CA THR A 54 -13.91 -4.69 5.69
C THR A 54 -15.08 -5.11 6.56
N LEU A 55 -14.82 -5.26 7.85
CA LEU A 55 -15.88 -5.61 8.78
C LEU A 55 -16.91 -4.49 8.89
N ALA A 56 -16.45 -3.26 8.86
CA ALA A 56 -17.37 -2.13 8.96
C ALA A 56 -18.28 -2.02 7.76
N ASN A 57 -17.85 -2.51 6.62
CA ASN A 57 -18.64 -2.44 5.41
C ASN A 57 -19.65 -3.56 5.29
N LYS A 58 -19.63 -4.43 6.21
CA LYS A 58 -20.58 -5.52 6.22
C LYS A 58 -21.80 -5.17 7.07
#